data_6ca11848480222f424c6c56fbd874245
#
_entry.id   6ca11848480222f424c6c56fbd874245
#
_cell.length_a   1.000
_cell.length_b   1.000
_cell.length_c   1.000
_cell.angle_alpha   90.00
_cell.angle_beta   90.00
_cell.angle_gamma   90.00
#
_symmetry.space_group_name_H-M   'P 1'
#
loop_
_entity.id
_entity.type
_entity.pdbx_description
1 polymer ?
#
loop_
_entity_poly.entity_id
_entity_poly.type
_entity_poly.pdbx_seq_one_letter_code
_entity_poly.pdbx_strand_id
1 'polypeptide(L)'
;MNSKTSQTPSAGDGTMDRRNFMGAALGAAAGAGAAAMMASGAAAAADSPPPPAAAPPMGPPPGESLRAPGGASGPKLYRVEADIRDVEIDGKIPSDLNGAFYRVGPDPQYPLNPHNIPFDGEGHVSMFRIQNGHVDYKSRYVRNDRYKAQAKAERILFPMYRNPSQDDPSVNGLSRSTANTHIINHRNYLLSLKEDSPPAALDLLTLETIDPNYRFDGQLQSKTFTAHPKIDSETGDMIAFGYEAKGFGTDDVNVFQITPQGKMVWNAWIKVPYVSMIHDFAVTQKHIVFYVMPLAFDEQQIKNGGIHWSWNSGQPTYFGVMRRGGDGKDLRWFKGPERSSTHVMGAFSDGEHVYVDVEMSQYNPFPFMPMRDGSRWDPVKGASQITRLSADLSKKSLKDYKMEVLYPGFFGALPRQDDRYNTAQYRYGYLPCPDPDPKDRSKRPAACWVRFDHQTRKAQIFNSGDGTTLNEVVFAPKSKTAPEGVGYLMGVANRNFENGRSDLIILDAEHPEAGPLATVKLPIRAVPQIHGLWVPEYQLKTA
;
A
#
# COMPACT_ATOMS: atom_id res chain seq x y z
N MET A 1 -49.84 34.29 20.79
CA MET A 1 -49.40 33.54 21.98
C MET A 1 -49.42 32.08 21.62
N ASN A 2 -48.28 31.51 21.32
CA ASN A 2 -47.93 30.10 21.41
C ASN A 2 -46.48 29.94 20.92
N SER A 3 -45.62 29.81 21.90
CA SER A 3 -44.20 29.50 21.73
C SER A 3 -44.03 28.03 21.29
N LYS A 4 -43.38 27.78 20.16
CA LYS A 4 -42.86 26.45 19.80
C LYS A 4 -41.37 26.44 20.11
N THR A 5 -41.01 25.77 21.16
CA THR A 5 -39.65 25.35 21.49
C THR A 5 -39.14 24.33 20.47
N SER A 6 -38.05 24.64 19.77
CA SER A 6 -37.30 23.72 18.94
C SER A 6 -36.44 22.83 19.84
N GLN A 7 -36.71 21.53 19.83
CA GLN A 7 -35.82 20.52 20.40
C GLN A 7 -34.75 20.19 19.37
N THR A 8 -33.50 20.39 19.72
CA THR A 8 -32.33 19.82 19.07
C THR A 8 -32.24 18.32 19.36
N PRO A 9 -31.94 17.46 18.37
CA PRO A 9 -31.71 16.05 18.65
C PRO A 9 -30.34 15.87 19.34
N SER A 10 -30.33 15.15 20.44
CA SER A 10 -29.13 14.70 21.14
C SER A 10 -28.32 13.76 20.27
N ALA A 11 -27.00 13.97 20.23
CA ALA A 11 -26.04 13.06 19.63
C ALA A 11 -26.15 11.69 20.34
N GLY A 12 -26.60 10.69 19.59
CA GLY A 12 -26.58 9.31 20.02
C GLY A 12 -25.14 8.81 20.11
N ASP A 13 -24.76 8.30 21.25
CA ASP A 13 -23.49 7.65 21.55
C ASP A 13 -23.43 6.31 20.78
N GLY A 14 -22.87 6.38 19.57
CA GLY A 14 -22.74 5.24 18.67
C GLY A 14 -21.54 4.38 19.03
N THR A 15 -21.60 3.66 20.14
CA THR A 15 -20.64 2.60 20.43
C THR A 15 -20.82 1.45 19.45
N MET A 16 -19.91 1.34 18.49
CA MET A 16 -19.86 0.24 17.53
C MET A 16 -19.55 -1.09 18.25
N ASP A 17 -20.38 -2.11 18.03
CA ASP A 17 -20.17 -3.43 18.64
C ASP A 17 -18.83 -4.03 18.19
N ARG A 18 -17.98 -4.45 19.14
CA ARG A 18 -16.65 -5.01 18.94
C ARG A 18 -16.60 -6.19 17.96
N ARG A 19 -17.69 -6.94 17.79
CA ARG A 19 -17.76 -8.11 16.90
C ARG A 19 -17.81 -7.73 15.41
N ASN A 20 -18.51 -6.67 15.09
CA ASN A 20 -18.65 -6.20 13.70
C ASN A 20 -17.40 -5.47 13.22
N PHE A 21 -16.64 -4.87 14.14
CA PHE A 21 -15.42 -4.17 13.81
C PHE A 21 -14.28 -5.13 13.38
N MET A 22 -14.18 -6.31 13.99
CA MET A 22 -13.14 -7.30 13.63
C MET A 22 -13.21 -7.76 12.17
N GLY A 23 -14.41 -7.83 11.59
CA GLY A 23 -14.59 -8.17 10.18
C GLY A 23 -14.19 -7.05 9.21
N ALA A 24 -14.33 -5.80 9.64
CA ALA A 24 -14.10 -4.62 8.81
C ALA A 24 -12.62 -4.21 8.73
N ALA A 25 -11.91 -4.25 9.86
CA ALA A 25 -10.50 -3.87 9.93
C ALA A 25 -9.58 -4.80 9.12
N LEU A 26 -9.93 -6.11 9.07
CA LEU A 26 -9.17 -7.11 8.32
C LEU A 26 -9.37 -7.04 6.81
N GLY A 27 -10.49 -6.48 6.34
CA GLY A 27 -10.77 -6.33 4.92
C GLY A 27 -10.04 -5.17 4.27
N ALA A 28 -9.73 -4.12 5.02
CA ALA A 28 -9.13 -2.89 4.51
C ALA A 28 -7.59 -2.90 4.56
N ALA A 29 -7.00 -3.53 5.58
CA ALA A 29 -5.55 -3.54 5.77
C ALA A 29 -4.82 -4.66 5.02
N ALA A 30 -5.53 -5.71 4.64
CA ALA A 30 -4.97 -6.85 3.93
C ALA A 30 -5.86 -7.14 2.72
N GLY A 31 -5.57 -6.52 1.60
CA GLY A 31 -6.20 -6.93 0.35
C GLY A 31 -6.07 -8.45 0.19
N ALA A 32 -7.14 -9.19 0.46
CA ALA A 32 -7.39 -10.59 0.13
C ALA A 32 -6.63 -11.73 0.86
N GLY A 33 -5.63 -11.48 1.69
CA GLY A 33 -4.86 -12.61 2.31
C GLY A 33 -5.27 -13.03 3.72
N ALA A 34 -5.79 -12.10 4.53
CA ALA A 34 -5.97 -12.31 5.97
C ALA A 34 -7.35 -12.84 6.42
N ALA A 35 -8.34 -12.87 5.52
CA ALA A 35 -9.71 -13.26 5.86
C ALA A 35 -9.91 -14.76 6.15
N ALA A 36 -8.92 -15.61 5.88
CA ALA A 36 -9.02 -17.06 6.04
C ALA A 36 -8.51 -17.59 7.40
N MET A 37 -7.92 -16.76 8.26
CA MET A 37 -7.21 -17.25 9.46
C MET A 37 -8.00 -17.17 10.79
N MET A 38 -9.28 -16.83 10.79
CA MET A 38 -10.00 -16.56 12.03
C MET A 38 -11.19 -17.48 12.33
N ALA A 39 -11.17 -18.71 11.87
CA ALA A 39 -12.21 -19.66 12.24
C ALA A 39 -11.56 -20.95 12.79
N SER A 40 -11.00 -20.89 13.99
CA SER A 40 -10.96 -22.04 14.92
C SER A 40 -9.95 -21.75 16.05
N GLY A 41 -10.39 -21.88 17.29
CA GLY A 41 -9.50 -21.99 18.41
C GLY A 41 -9.92 -21.25 19.67
N ALA A 42 -10.98 -21.72 20.28
CA ALA A 42 -11.13 -21.59 21.72
C ALA A 42 -10.53 -22.85 22.34
N ALA A 43 -9.52 -22.71 23.21
CA ALA A 43 -9.47 -23.39 24.49
C ALA A 43 -8.07 -23.38 25.10
N ALA A 44 -8.08 -23.07 26.38
CA ALA A 44 -7.27 -23.57 27.47
C ALA A 44 -5.87 -23.00 27.72
N ALA A 45 -5.81 -22.46 28.93
CA ALA A 45 -4.63 -22.03 29.67
C ALA A 45 -3.61 -23.13 29.91
N ALA A 46 -2.34 -22.77 29.93
CA ALA A 46 -1.38 -23.31 30.87
C ALA A 46 -0.10 -22.48 30.90
N ASP A 47 0.32 -22.15 32.10
CA ASP A 47 1.59 -21.54 32.46
C ASP A 47 2.78 -22.40 32.06
N SER A 48 3.70 -21.85 31.31
CA SER A 48 5.17 -22.06 31.31
C SER A 48 5.75 -21.34 30.08
N PRO A 49 6.87 -20.64 30.17
CA PRO A 49 7.53 -20.08 28.99
C PRO A 49 7.99 -21.23 28.10
N PRO A 50 7.74 -21.18 26.80
CA PRO A 50 8.23 -22.20 25.88
C PRO A 50 9.76 -22.16 25.82
N PRO A 51 10.41 -23.32 25.64
CA PRO A 51 11.85 -23.38 25.37
C PRO A 51 12.18 -22.56 24.11
N PRO A 52 13.41 -22.05 23.96
CA PRO A 52 13.81 -21.30 22.77
C PRO A 52 13.52 -22.15 21.54
N ALA A 53 12.75 -21.59 20.63
CA ALA A 53 12.36 -22.25 19.40
C ALA A 53 13.62 -22.68 18.63
N ALA A 54 13.69 -23.96 18.31
CA ALA A 54 14.66 -24.47 17.34
C ALA A 54 14.50 -23.69 16.04
N ALA A 55 15.61 -23.43 15.34
CA ALA A 55 15.60 -22.77 14.04
C ALA A 55 14.51 -23.44 13.16
N PRO A 56 13.63 -22.66 12.50
CA PRO A 56 12.58 -23.23 11.69
C PRO A 56 13.19 -24.15 10.63
N PRO A 57 12.59 -25.31 10.37
CA PRO A 57 13.10 -26.21 9.34
C PRO A 57 13.14 -25.44 8.00
N MET A 58 14.24 -25.51 7.29
CA MET A 58 14.34 -25.07 5.91
C MET A 58 13.22 -25.76 5.12
N GLY A 59 12.66 -25.06 4.12
CA GLY A 59 11.50 -25.51 3.34
C GLY A 59 11.61 -26.98 2.87
N PRO A 60 10.54 -27.57 2.36
CA PRO A 60 10.51 -28.96 1.99
C PRO A 60 11.64 -29.31 1.02
N PRO A 61 12.24 -30.50 1.14
CA PRO A 61 13.30 -30.93 0.24
C PRO A 61 12.82 -30.97 -1.22
N PRO A 62 13.75 -30.87 -2.19
CA PRO A 62 13.41 -30.95 -3.61
C PRO A 62 12.61 -32.21 -3.92
N GLY A 63 11.47 -32.04 -4.63
CA GLY A 63 10.60 -33.14 -5.03
C GLY A 63 9.41 -33.44 -4.12
N GLU A 64 9.28 -32.80 -2.95
CA GLU A 64 8.06 -32.90 -2.18
C GLU A 64 6.95 -31.99 -2.77
N SER A 65 5.72 -32.51 -2.72
CA SER A 65 4.54 -31.85 -3.30
C SER A 65 4.44 -30.39 -2.88
N LEU A 66 4.39 -29.49 -3.85
CA LEU A 66 4.14 -28.05 -3.67
C LEU A 66 2.73 -27.73 -3.14
N ARG A 67 1.95 -28.74 -2.77
CA ARG A 67 0.66 -28.56 -2.10
C ARG A 67 0.90 -28.32 -0.61
N ALA A 68 0.35 -27.23 -0.10
CA ALA A 68 0.29 -27.02 1.34
C ALA A 68 -0.36 -28.26 2.01
N PRO A 69 0.19 -28.74 3.14
CA PRO A 69 -0.47 -29.78 3.92
C PRO A 69 -1.90 -29.33 4.24
N GLY A 70 -2.88 -30.24 4.08
CA GLY A 70 -4.29 -29.92 4.33
C GLY A 70 -4.46 -29.34 5.73
N GLY A 71 -5.07 -28.13 5.80
CA GLY A 71 -5.42 -27.46 7.05
C GLY A 71 -4.55 -26.27 7.47
N ALA A 72 -3.39 -26.03 6.90
CA ALA A 72 -2.63 -24.82 7.17
C ALA A 72 -3.12 -23.68 6.25
N SER A 73 -3.71 -22.64 6.83
CA SER A 73 -4.19 -21.43 6.14
C SER A 73 -3.05 -20.47 5.79
N GLY A 74 -2.05 -20.95 5.07
CA GLY A 74 -1.06 -20.09 4.43
C GLY A 74 -1.67 -19.29 3.28
N PRO A 75 -1.02 -18.21 2.79
CA PRO A 75 -1.48 -17.48 1.62
C PRO A 75 -1.65 -18.46 0.44
N LYS A 76 -2.77 -18.33 -0.30
CA LYS A 76 -2.97 -19.11 -1.52
C LYS A 76 -1.86 -18.78 -2.50
N LEU A 77 -1.24 -19.81 -3.04
CA LEU A 77 -0.26 -19.69 -4.12
C LEU A 77 -1.00 -19.75 -5.45
N TYR A 78 -0.95 -18.69 -6.22
CA TYR A 78 -1.63 -18.62 -7.51
C TYR A 78 -0.74 -19.18 -8.62
N ARG A 79 0.49 -18.71 -8.72
CA ARG A 79 1.53 -19.17 -9.66
C ARG A 79 1.08 -19.18 -11.12
N VAL A 80 0.24 -18.20 -11.49
CA VAL A 80 -0.34 -18.11 -12.82
C VAL A 80 0.19 -16.87 -13.53
N GLU A 81 0.88 -17.07 -14.65
CA GLU A 81 1.10 -16.04 -15.65
C GLU A 81 0.09 -16.26 -16.79
N ALA A 82 -0.56 -15.19 -17.23
CA ALA A 82 -1.65 -15.29 -18.20
C ALA A 82 -1.55 -14.23 -19.29
N ASP A 83 -2.03 -14.60 -20.49
CA ASP A 83 -2.38 -13.71 -21.60
C ASP A 83 -3.81 -14.04 -22.03
N ILE A 84 -4.76 -13.16 -21.71
CA ILE A 84 -6.17 -13.33 -22.03
C ILE A 84 -6.57 -12.17 -22.91
N ARG A 85 -7.00 -12.48 -24.13
CA ARG A 85 -7.41 -11.47 -25.10
C ARG A 85 -8.92 -11.29 -25.07
N ASP A 86 -9.35 -10.05 -25.33
CA ASP A 86 -10.74 -9.65 -25.49
C ASP A 86 -11.64 -10.21 -24.36
N VAL A 87 -11.30 -9.82 -23.13
CA VAL A 87 -12.01 -10.28 -21.92
C VAL A 87 -13.47 -9.86 -21.97
N GLU A 88 -14.38 -10.74 -21.53
CA GLU A 88 -15.82 -10.47 -21.44
C GLU A 88 -16.12 -9.19 -20.65
N ILE A 89 -17.01 -8.35 -21.19
CA ILE A 89 -17.39 -7.05 -20.61
C ILE A 89 -18.90 -6.98 -20.46
N ASP A 90 -19.37 -6.71 -19.23
CA ASP A 90 -20.72 -6.22 -18.98
C ASP A 90 -20.73 -4.69 -18.97
N GLY A 91 -21.70 -4.07 -19.63
CA GLY A 91 -21.75 -2.63 -19.79
C GLY A 91 -20.94 -2.14 -20.98
N LYS A 92 -20.40 -0.92 -20.91
CA LYS A 92 -19.67 -0.31 -22.02
C LYS A 92 -18.43 0.45 -21.53
N ILE A 93 -17.28 0.10 -22.05
CA ILE A 93 -16.05 0.88 -21.83
C ILE A 93 -16.22 2.27 -22.47
N PRO A 94 -15.96 3.37 -21.74
CA PRO A 94 -15.97 4.70 -22.31
C PRO A 94 -14.97 4.82 -23.47
N SER A 95 -15.37 5.47 -24.56
CA SER A 95 -14.57 5.55 -25.80
C SER A 95 -13.28 6.37 -25.65
N ASP A 96 -13.22 7.24 -24.66
CA ASP A 96 -12.06 8.07 -24.29
C ASP A 96 -11.13 7.40 -23.28
N LEU A 97 -11.53 6.23 -22.71
CA LEU A 97 -10.70 5.46 -21.80
C LEU A 97 -9.81 4.49 -22.58
N ASN A 98 -8.63 4.96 -22.99
CA ASN A 98 -7.61 4.16 -23.67
C ASN A 98 -6.28 4.26 -22.90
N GLY A 99 -5.66 3.12 -22.64
CA GLY A 99 -4.43 3.03 -21.84
C GLY A 99 -4.21 1.66 -21.24
N ALA A 100 -3.47 1.61 -20.14
CA ALA A 100 -3.24 0.39 -19.39
C ALA A 100 -3.39 0.63 -17.88
N PHE A 101 -4.14 -0.25 -17.23
CA PHE A 101 -4.25 -0.30 -15.77
C PHE A 101 -3.37 -1.43 -15.26
N TYR A 102 -2.35 -1.07 -14.51
CA TYR A 102 -1.39 -1.99 -13.93
C TYR A 102 -1.67 -2.22 -12.46
N ARG A 103 -1.27 -3.41 -11.98
CA ARG A 103 -1.27 -3.75 -10.57
C ARG A 103 -0.09 -4.64 -10.23
N VAL A 104 0.37 -4.56 -8.97
CA VAL A 104 1.41 -5.44 -8.44
C VAL A 104 1.06 -5.92 -7.03
N GLY A 105 1.48 -7.12 -6.71
CA GLY A 105 1.33 -7.70 -5.38
C GLY A 105 2.20 -8.93 -5.20
N PRO A 106 2.19 -9.52 -4.00
CA PRO A 106 2.95 -10.71 -3.69
C PRO A 106 2.25 -11.97 -4.21
N ASP A 107 2.99 -12.85 -4.86
CA ASP A 107 2.58 -14.23 -5.13
C ASP A 107 3.77 -15.16 -4.88
N PRO A 108 3.87 -15.79 -3.70
CA PRO A 108 5.01 -16.63 -3.37
C PRO A 108 5.13 -17.83 -4.33
N GLN A 109 6.32 -18.07 -4.86
CA GLN A 109 6.58 -19.27 -5.67
C GLN A 109 6.45 -20.56 -4.85
N TYR A 110 6.80 -20.50 -3.58
CA TYR A 110 6.79 -21.62 -2.63
C TYR A 110 6.11 -21.21 -1.32
N PRO A 111 5.58 -22.16 -0.52
CA PRO A 111 4.93 -21.84 0.74
C PRO A 111 5.86 -21.03 1.66
N LEU A 112 5.36 -19.90 2.16
CA LEU A 112 6.10 -19.07 3.10
C LEU A 112 6.23 -19.75 4.47
N ASN A 113 7.29 -19.38 5.21
CA ASN A 113 7.40 -19.71 6.61
C ASN A 113 6.16 -19.18 7.38
N PRO A 114 5.48 -19.98 8.21
CA PRO A 114 4.30 -19.55 8.97
C PRO A 114 4.54 -18.34 9.89
N HIS A 115 5.79 -18.10 10.30
CA HIS A 115 6.18 -16.94 11.12
C HIS A 115 6.60 -15.71 10.31
N ASN A 116 6.54 -15.81 8.97
CA ASN A 116 6.82 -14.70 8.09
C ASN A 116 5.56 -13.85 7.85
N ILE A 117 5.73 -12.66 7.28
CA ILE A 117 4.60 -11.81 6.90
C ILE A 117 3.93 -12.32 5.61
N PRO A 118 2.61 -12.10 5.44
CA PRO A 118 1.89 -12.60 4.27
C PRO A 118 2.28 -11.91 2.95
N PHE A 119 3.01 -10.81 3.01
CA PHE A 119 3.43 -10.02 1.85
C PHE A 119 4.86 -10.31 1.37
N ASP A 120 5.55 -11.30 1.93
CA ASP A 120 6.92 -11.65 1.54
C ASP A 120 6.95 -12.65 0.38
N GLY A 121 6.13 -12.42 -0.64
CA GLY A 121 6.11 -13.18 -1.89
C GLY A 121 6.75 -12.41 -3.04
N GLU A 122 7.09 -13.12 -4.12
CA GLU A 122 7.64 -12.54 -5.35
C GLU A 122 6.63 -11.57 -5.98
N GLY A 123 7.13 -10.49 -6.58
CA GLY A 123 6.32 -9.52 -7.29
C GLY A 123 5.63 -10.15 -8.49
N HIS A 124 4.30 -10.04 -8.51
CA HIS A 124 3.46 -10.46 -9.61
C HIS A 124 2.71 -9.25 -10.15
N VAL A 125 3.00 -8.88 -11.39
CA VAL A 125 2.43 -7.71 -12.08
C VAL A 125 1.31 -8.16 -12.99
N SER A 126 0.21 -7.42 -13.01
CA SER A 126 -0.85 -7.57 -14.00
C SER A 126 -1.14 -6.25 -14.72
N MET A 127 -1.66 -6.37 -15.94
CA MET A 127 -2.05 -5.28 -16.82
C MET A 127 -3.43 -5.59 -17.42
N PHE A 128 -4.33 -4.62 -17.34
CA PHE A 128 -5.53 -4.54 -18.16
C PHE A 128 -5.29 -3.51 -19.24
N ARG A 129 -5.05 -3.96 -20.48
CA ARG A 129 -4.86 -3.11 -21.65
C ARG A 129 -6.21 -2.76 -22.23
N ILE A 130 -6.62 -1.50 -22.10
CA ILE A 130 -7.91 -0.98 -22.57
C ILE A 130 -7.66 -0.24 -23.88
N GLN A 131 -8.32 -0.66 -24.96
CA GLN A 131 -8.18 -0.03 -26.27
C GLN A 131 -9.43 -0.19 -27.11
N ASN A 132 -9.99 0.91 -27.61
CA ASN A 132 -11.14 0.95 -28.51
C ASN A 132 -12.36 0.15 -27.99
N GLY A 133 -12.58 0.17 -26.67
CA GLY A 133 -13.70 -0.55 -26.04
C GLY A 133 -13.43 -2.02 -25.73
N HIS A 134 -12.25 -2.56 -26.04
CA HIS A 134 -11.80 -3.91 -25.73
C HIS A 134 -10.81 -3.91 -24.58
N VAL A 135 -10.68 -5.04 -23.89
CA VAL A 135 -9.74 -5.22 -22.78
C VAL A 135 -8.99 -6.53 -22.91
N ASP A 136 -7.66 -6.45 -22.97
CA ASP A 136 -6.78 -7.60 -22.83
C ASP A 136 -6.22 -7.64 -21.40
N TYR A 137 -6.03 -8.84 -20.84
CA TYR A 137 -5.37 -9.04 -19.56
C TYR A 137 -4.05 -9.78 -19.74
N LYS A 138 -3.01 -9.29 -19.05
CA LYS A 138 -1.70 -9.94 -18.99
C LYS A 138 -1.17 -9.95 -17.57
N SER A 139 -0.46 -11.02 -17.18
CA SER A 139 0.25 -11.07 -15.90
C SER A 139 1.58 -11.79 -15.99
N ARG A 140 2.58 -11.29 -15.23
CA ARG A 140 3.96 -11.82 -15.19
C ARG A 140 4.58 -11.66 -13.81
N TYR A 141 5.46 -12.57 -13.45
CA TYR A 141 6.38 -12.38 -12.33
C TYR A 141 7.51 -11.42 -12.67
N VAL A 142 7.92 -10.63 -11.68
CA VAL A 142 9.18 -9.88 -11.74
C VAL A 142 10.34 -10.86 -11.59
N ARG A 143 11.12 -11.05 -12.65
CA ARG A 143 12.21 -12.04 -12.72
C ARG A 143 13.53 -11.47 -12.20
N ASN A 144 13.54 -11.11 -10.91
CA ASN A 144 14.73 -10.63 -10.19
C ASN A 144 15.61 -11.77 -9.67
N ASP A 145 16.66 -11.45 -8.92
CA ASP A 145 17.61 -12.45 -8.38
C ASP A 145 16.92 -13.46 -7.47
N ARG A 146 16.05 -12.96 -6.55
CA ARG A 146 15.29 -13.79 -5.62
C ARG A 146 14.42 -14.79 -6.39
N TYR A 147 13.64 -14.32 -7.36
CA TYR A 147 12.78 -15.16 -8.19
C TYR A 147 13.59 -16.28 -8.87
N LYS A 148 14.69 -15.90 -9.57
CA LYS A 148 15.53 -16.83 -10.33
C LYS A 148 16.21 -17.86 -9.43
N ALA A 149 16.75 -17.42 -8.29
CA ALA A 149 17.43 -18.32 -7.36
C ALA A 149 16.47 -19.35 -6.76
N GLN A 150 15.29 -18.90 -6.30
CA GLN A 150 14.28 -19.80 -5.71
C GLN A 150 13.68 -20.73 -6.77
N ALA A 151 13.41 -20.25 -7.98
CA ALA A 151 12.95 -21.11 -9.08
C ALA A 151 13.96 -22.21 -9.43
N LYS A 152 15.27 -21.89 -9.45
CA LYS A 152 16.34 -22.87 -9.68
C LYS A 152 16.46 -23.88 -8.54
N ALA A 153 16.29 -23.43 -7.31
CA ALA A 153 16.40 -24.28 -6.10
C ALA A 153 15.12 -25.06 -5.79
N GLU A 154 14.00 -24.73 -6.43
CA GLU A 154 12.67 -25.27 -6.20
C GLU A 154 12.20 -25.17 -4.74
N ARG A 155 12.68 -24.15 -4.01
CA ARG A 155 12.34 -23.90 -2.60
C ARG A 155 12.59 -22.46 -2.19
N ILE A 156 12.08 -22.06 -1.00
CA ILE A 156 12.39 -20.77 -0.38
C ILE A 156 13.87 -20.73 0.01
N LEU A 157 14.53 -19.62 -0.35
CA LEU A 157 15.91 -19.30 0.03
C LEU A 157 16.02 -18.08 0.94
N PHE A 158 14.97 -17.26 0.99
CA PHE A 158 14.84 -16.06 1.82
C PHE A 158 13.63 -16.21 2.75
N PRO A 159 13.74 -17.01 3.85
CA PRO A 159 12.58 -17.47 4.59
C PRO A 159 11.92 -16.43 5.50
N MET A 160 12.63 -15.33 5.87
CA MET A 160 12.14 -14.35 6.82
C MET A 160 12.25 -12.92 6.30
N TYR A 161 11.15 -12.17 6.42
CA TYR A 161 11.05 -10.80 5.94
C TYR A 161 12.15 -9.91 6.51
N ARG A 162 12.99 -9.39 5.59
CA ARG A 162 14.10 -8.48 5.89
C ARG A 162 15.03 -8.98 7.01
N ASN A 163 15.20 -10.30 7.15
CA ASN A 163 16.16 -10.88 8.08
C ASN A 163 17.23 -11.69 7.33
N PRO A 164 18.35 -11.06 6.93
CA PRO A 164 19.40 -11.73 6.16
C PRO A 164 20.14 -12.83 6.94
N SER A 165 20.02 -12.87 8.28
CA SER A 165 20.65 -13.94 9.08
C SER A 165 19.99 -15.31 8.88
N GLN A 166 18.80 -15.34 8.29
CA GLN A 166 18.04 -16.55 8.02
C GLN A 166 18.15 -17.01 6.55
N ASP A 167 18.83 -16.24 5.71
CA ASP A 167 18.97 -16.58 4.29
C ASP A 167 19.81 -17.82 4.07
N ASP A 168 19.46 -18.57 3.04
CA ASP A 168 20.27 -19.73 2.62
C ASP A 168 21.68 -19.24 2.19
N PRO A 169 22.77 -19.89 2.62
CA PRO A 169 24.12 -19.47 2.26
C PRO A 169 24.39 -19.37 0.74
N SER A 170 23.64 -20.11 -0.07
CA SER A 170 23.79 -20.11 -1.54
C SER A 170 23.36 -18.80 -2.18
N VAL A 171 22.59 -17.93 -1.49
CA VAL A 171 22.13 -16.64 -2.01
C VAL A 171 22.91 -15.44 -1.44
N ASN A 172 24.01 -15.69 -0.78
CA ASN A 172 24.85 -14.60 -0.24
C ASN A 172 25.27 -13.64 -1.37
N GLY A 173 25.01 -12.35 -1.16
CA GLY A 173 25.29 -11.29 -2.13
C GLY A 173 24.20 -11.06 -3.19
N LEU A 174 23.18 -11.90 -3.28
CA LEU A 174 22.02 -11.66 -4.15
C LEU A 174 21.03 -10.67 -3.54
N SER A 175 20.26 -10.01 -4.40
CA SER A 175 19.18 -9.13 -3.97
C SER A 175 18.03 -9.93 -3.35
N ARG A 176 17.56 -9.49 -2.16
CA ARG A 176 16.38 -10.05 -1.49
C ARG A 176 15.06 -9.46 -1.99
N SER A 177 15.14 -8.51 -2.94
CA SER A 177 13.97 -7.78 -3.43
C SER A 177 12.85 -8.71 -3.83
N THR A 178 11.65 -8.44 -3.33
CA THR A 178 10.43 -9.06 -3.84
C THR A 178 9.80 -8.26 -4.98
N ALA A 179 10.11 -6.95 -5.12
CA ALA A 179 9.56 -6.05 -6.13
C ALA A 179 8.02 -6.15 -6.25
N ASN A 180 7.31 -6.14 -5.10
CA ASN A 180 5.91 -6.54 -5.04
C ASN A 180 4.96 -5.48 -4.48
N THR A 181 5.46 -4.30 -4.12
CA THR A 181 4.67 -3.37 -3.31
C THR A 181 3.91 -2.36 -4.16
N HIS A 182 4.59 -1.62 -5.02
CA HIS A 182 3.96 -0.61 -5.86
C HIS A 182 4.56 -0.61 -7.27
N ILE A 183 3.87 0.07 -8.19
CA ILE A 183 4.27 0.13 -9.59
C ILE A 183 4.06 1.54 -10.14
N ILE A 184 5.05 2.07 -10.85
CA ILE A 184 5.00 3.41 -11.46
C ILE A 184 5.56 3.39 -12.89
N ASN A 185 5.15 4.35 -13.71
CA ASN A 185 5.76 4.59 -15.02
C ASN A 185 6.81 5.70 -14.92
N HIS A 186 8.04 5.41 -15.32
CA HIS A 186 9.13 6.38 -15.39
C HIS A 186 10.11 6.03 -16.51
N ARG A 187 10.48 6.98 -17.37
CA ARG A 187 11.37 6.78 -18.52
C ARG A 187 10.94 5.65 -19.48
N ASN A 188 9.66 5.49 -19.72
CA ASN A 188 9.09 4.36 -20.47
C ASN A 188 9.36 2.97 -19.88
N TYR A 189 9.77 2.90 -18.61
CA TYR A 189 9.83 1.66 -17.86
C TYR A 189 8.68 1.60 -16.85
N LEU A 190 8.15 0.42 -16.66
CA LEU A 190 7.28 0.10 -15.55
C LEU A 190 8.18 -0.31 -14.38
N LEU A 191 8.32 0.55 -13.37
CA LEU A 191 9.16 0.28 -12.21
C LEU A 191 8.35 -0.45 -11.14
N SER A 192 8.73 -1.67 -10.82
CA SER A 192 8.17 -2.45 -9.72
C SER A 192 9.01 -2.25 -8.46
N LEU A 193 8.39 -1.77 -7.40
CA LEU A 193 9.04 -1.17 -6.24
C LEU A 193 8.94 -2.04 -4.99
N LYS A 194 10.00 -1.94 -4.16
CA LYS A 194 10.07 -2.50 -2.81
C LYS A 194 10.98 -1.61 -1.96
N GLU A 195 10.64 -1.44 -0.67
CA GLU A 195 11.30 -0.48 0.21
C GLU A 195 12.75 -0.83 0.59
N ASP A 196 13.17 -2.07 0.46
CA ASP A 196 14.47 -2.59 0.91
C ASP A 196 15.48 -2.83 -0.22
N SER A 197 15.19 -2.35 -1.41
CA SER A 197 16.01 -2.57 -2.61
C SER A 197 15.78 -1.49 -3.67
N PRO A 198 16.65 -1.36 -4.67
CA PRO A 198 16.35 -0.61 -5.88
C PRO A 198 15.15 -1.19 -6.62
N PRO A 199 14.47 -0.41 -7.48
CA PRO A 199 13.38 -0.88 -8.34
C PRO A 199 13.80 -1.99 -9.29
N ALA A 200 12.83 -2.80 -9.74
CA ALA A 200 12.97 -3.58 -10.95
C ALA A 200 12.28 -2.86 -12.11
N ALA A 201 12.96 -2.73 -13.25
CA ALA A 201 12.41 -2.12 -14.45
C ALA A 201 11.87 -3.20 -15.40
N LEU A 202 10.61 -3.00 -15.84
CA LEU A 202 9.91 -3.89 -16.77
C LEU A 202 9.49 -3.12 -18.01
N ASP A 203 9.27 -3.86 -19.10
CA ASP A 203 8.62 -3.32 -20.28
C ASP A 203 7.12 -3.06 -20.04
N LEU A 204 6.62 -1.93 -20.51
CA LEU A 204 5.24 -1.48 -20.29
C LEU A 204 4.17 -2.42 -20.86
N LEU A 205 4.43 -3.07 -21.98
CA LEU A 205 3.42 -3.85 -22.70
C LEU A 205 3.62 -5.36 -22.55
N THR A 206 4.87 -5.81 -22.52
CA THR A 206 5.18 -7.24 -22.38
C THR A 206 5.24 -7.69 -20.93
N LEU A 207 5.49 -6.76 -19.99
CA LEU A 207 5.78 -6.99 -18.58
C LEU A 207 7.08 -7.79 -18.35
N GLU A 208 7.93 -7.95 -19.37
CA GLU A 208 9.22 -8.61 -19.22
C GLU A 208 10.16 -7.76 -18.36
N THR A 209 10.91 -8.42 -17.47
CA THR A 209 11.90 -7.74 -16.63
C THR A 209 13.13 -7.40 -17.45
N ILE A 210 13.40 -6.10 -17.61
CA ILE A 210 14.53 -5.55 -18.37
C ILE A 210 15.76 -5.42 -17.47
N ASP A 211 15.60 -4.79 -16.31
CA ASP A 211 16.66 -4.61 -15.30
C ASP A 211 16.10 -4.96 -13.92
N PRO A 212 16.56 -6.04 -13.29
CA PRO A 212 16.06 -6.46 -11.97
C PRO A 212 16.56 -5.59 -10.82
N ASN A 213 17.51 -4.68 -11.06
CA ASN A 213 18.15 -3.84 -10.04
C ASN A 213 18.47 -2.44 -10.60
N TYR A 214 17.43 -1.76 -11.06
CA TYR A 214 17.50 -0.50 -11.76
C TYR A 214 18.02 0.63 -10.88
N ARG A 215 19.17 1.23 -11.24
CA ARG A 215 19.88 2.23 -10.46
C ARG A 215 19.98 3.60 -11.14
N PHE A 216 19.12 3.89 -12.11
CA PHE A 216 19.11 5.18 -12.81
C PHE A 216 20.49 5.52 -13.38
N ASP A 217 21.03 4.64 -14.21
CA ASP A 217 22.36 4.76 -14.81
C ASP A 217 23.50 4.90 -13.76
N GLY A 218 23.37 4.21 -12.62
CA GLY A 218 24.35 4.23 -11.52
C GLY A 218 24.25 5.43 -10.57
N GLN A 219 23.28 6.34 -10.77
CA GLN A 219 23.15 7.55 -9.95
C GLN A 219 22.56 7.31 -8.57
N LEU A 220 21.83 6.21 -8.35
CA LEU A 220 21.20 5.87 -7.06
C LEU A 220 22.28 5.50 -6.02
N GLN A 221 22.51 6.38 -5.06
CA GLN A 221 23.48 6.18 -3.98
C GLN A 221 22.92 5.33 -2.83
N SER A 222 21.61 5.41 -2.59
CA SER A 222 20.93 4.59 -1.60
C SER A 222 20.97 3.11 -1.94
N LYS A 223 21.07 2.24 -0.94
CA LYS A 223 20.86 0.79 -1.10
C LYS A 223 19.39 0.41 -1.25
N THR A 224 18.50 1.31 -0.88
CA THR A 224 17.06 1.13 -0.79
C THR A 224 16.34 2.21 -1.61
N PHE A 225 15.06 1.98 -1.91
CA PHE A 225 14.23 2.91 -2.66
C PHE A 225 12.79 2.81 -2.15
N THR A 226 12.07 3.92 -1.98
CA THR A 226 10.69 3.91 -1.52
C THR A 226 9.75 3.14 -2.45
N ALA A 227 8.73 2.52 -1.90
CA ALA A 227 7.62 2.02 -2.70
C ALA A 227 6.65 3.12 -3.16
N HIS A 228 6.72 4.33 -2.57
CA HIS A 228 5.78 5.43 -2.80
C HIS A 228 6.45 6.73 -3.27
N PRO A 229 7.20 6.73 -4.40
CA PRO A 229 7.73 7.98 -4.94
C PRO A 229 6.58 8.90 -5.34
N LYS A 230 6.82 10.22 -5.32
CA LYS A 230 5.85 11.23 -5.72
C LYS A 230 6.29 11.89 -7.02
N ILE A 231 5.39 11.94 -7.98
CA ILE A 231 5.63 12.67 -9.23
C ILE A 231 5.14 14.10 -9.05
N ASP A 232 6.03 15.04 -9.26
CA ASP A 232 5.70 16.46 -9.16
C ASP A 232 4.71 16.87 -10.23
N SER A 233 3.62 17.50 -9.83
CA SER A 233 2.51 17.88 -10.72
C SER A 233 2.89 18.97 -11.75
N GLU A 234 3.92 19.77 -11.47
CA GLU A 234 4.34 20.89 -12.34
C GLU A 234 5.48 20.47 -13.27
N THR A 235 6.48 19.76 -12.75
CA THR A 235 7.71 19.44 -13.49
C THR A 235 7.75 18.04 -14.05
N GLY A 236 6.94 17.12 -13.49
CA GLY A 236 7.00 15.69 -13.79
C GLY A 236 8.20 14.97 -13.14
N ASP A 237 8.99 15.66 -12.34
CA ASP A 237 10.11 15.06 -11.63
C ASP A 237 9.62 14.07 -10.58
N MET A 238 10.32 12.98 -10.44
CA MET A 238 10.09 12.00 -9.39
C MET A 238 10.89 12.38 -8.14
N ILE A 239 10.21 12.59 -7.03
CA ILE A 239 10.82 12.73 -5.71
C ILE A 239 10.70 11.36 -5.01
N ALA A 240 11.83 10.85 -4.53
CA ALA A 240 11.91 9.56 -3.88
C ALA A 240 12.89 9.59 -2.70
N PHE A 241 12.85 8.55 -1.90
CA PHE A 241 13.79 8.36 -0.80
C PHE A 241 14.11 6.88 -0.60
N GLY A 242 15.17 6.60 0.15
CA GLY A 242 15.42 5.30 0.74
C GLY A 242 15.66 5.48 2.23
N TYR A 243 15.05 4.68 3.07
CA TYR A 243 15.37 4.59 4.49
C TYR A 243 16.23 3.34 4.74
N GLU A 244 16.98 3.29 5.84
CA GLU A 244 18.10 2.36 5.98
C GLU A 244 19.03 2.43 4.75
N ALA A 245 19.23 3.65 4.25
CA ALA A 245 19.82 3.91 2.94
C ALA A 245 21.29 3.51 2.82
N LYS A 246 22.02 3.44 3.93
CA LYS A 246 23.39 2.92 4.00
C LYS A 246 23.46 1.42 4.31
N GLY A 247 22.34 0.83 4.66
CA GLY A 247 22.22 -0.60 4.91
C GLY A 247 21.35 -0.92 6.12
N PHE A 248 21.23 -2.19 6.35
CA PHE A 248 20.41 -2.83 7.36
C PHE A 248 20.59 -2.21 8.76
N GLY A 249 19.48 -1.80 9.37
CA GLY A 249 19.44 -1.26 10.74
C GLY A 249 20.03 0.15 10.90
N THR A 250 20.33 0.89 9.79
CA THR A 250 20.87 2.25 9.88
C THR A 250 19.76 3.31 9.89
N ASP A 251 20.00 4.41 10.62
CA ASP A 251 19.10 5.55 10.73
C ASP A 251 19.23 6.57 9.58
N ASP A 252 19.98 6.19 8.53
CA ASP A 252 20.21 7.05 7.38
C ASP A 252 19.02 7.01 6.43
N VAL A 253 18.59 8.17 5.99
CA VAL A 253 17.64 8.37 4.90
C VAL A 253 18.31 9.18 3.81
N ASN A 254 18.27 8.69 2.58
CA ASN A 254 18.65 9.43 1.39
C ASN A 254 17.39 9.88 0.65
N VAL A 255 17.23 11.15 0.40
CA VAL A 255 16.12 11.71 -0.36
C VAL A 255 16.64 12.39 -1.62
N PHE A 256 15.96 12.23 -2.74
CA PHE A 256 16.48 12.66 -4.04
C PHE A 256 15.37 12.98 -5.05
N GLN A 257 15.74 13.74 -6.07
CA GLN A 257 14.84 14.14 -7.18
C GLN A 257 15.45 13.72 -8.49
N ILE A 258 14.63 13.08 -9.33
CA ILE A 258 15.00 12.50 -10.62
C ILE A 258 14.08 13.07 -11.69
N THR A 259 14.64 13.63 -12.76
CA THR A 259 13.85 14.18 -13.88
C THR A 259 13.12 13.09 -14.66
N PRO A 260 12.11 13.42 -15.50
CA PRO A 260 11.45 12.46 -16.38
C PRO A 260 12.41 11.72 -17.33
N GLN A 261 13.59 12.31 -17.60
CA GLN A 261 14.65 11.71 -18.42
C GLN A 261 15.60 10.81 -17.62
N GLY A 262 15.38 10.67 -16.31
CA GLY A 262 16.16 9.80 -15.42
C GLY A 262 17.44 10.43 -14.86
N LYS A 263 17.62 11.75 -14.96
CA LYS A 263 18.76 12.44 -14.38
C LYS A 263 18.47 12.79 -12.92
N MET A 264 19.33 12.37 -11.99
CA MET A 264 19.29 12.82 -10.60
C MET A 264 19.81 14.25 -10.52
N VAL A 265 18.93 15.18 -10.14
CA VAL A 265 19.25 16.63 -10.10
C VAL A 265 19.47 17.15 -8.69
N TRP A 266 19.07 16.38 -7.71
CA TRP A 266 19.24 16.72 -6.30
C TRP A 266 19.24 15.46 -5.43
N ASN A 267 20.04 15.45 -4.36
CA ASN A 267 19.93 14.48 -3.28
C ASN A 267 20.39 15.09 -1.96
N ALA A 268 19.86 14.58 -0.84
CA ALA A 268 20.27 14.94 0.50
C ALA A 268 20.28 13.71 1.41
N TRP A 269 21.11 13.74 2.43
CA TRP A 269 21.20 12.71 3.47
C TRP A 269 20.74 13.29 4.79
N ILE A 270 19.81 12.62 5.46
CA ILE A 270 19.29 12.99 6.77
C ILE A 270 19.33 11.80 7.72
N LYS A 271 19.13 12.08 9.01
CA LYS A 271 18.98 11.08 10.06
C LYS A 271 17.57 11.14 10.62
N VAL A 272 17.02 9.97 10.94
CA VAL A 272 15.72 9.86 11.62
C VAL A 272 15.91 9.69 13.13
N PRO A 273 14.90 10.05 13.94
CA PRO A 273 14.98 9.94 15.40
C PRO A 273 15.23 8.52 15.92
N TYR A 274 14.79 7.52 15.20
CA TYR A 274 15.07 6.09 15.42
C TYR A 274 14.79 5.29 14.14
N VAL A 275 15.40 4.13 14.02
CA VAL A 275 15.21 3.24 12.87
C VAL A 275 13.79 2.68 12.89
N SER A 276 13.00 3.03 11.89
CA SER A 276 11.58 2.71 11.77
C SER A 276 11.22 2.43 10.33
N MET A 277 10.14 1.70 10.14
CA MET A 277 9.49 1.58 8.84
C MET A 277 8.94 2.96 8.43
N ILE A 278 9.48 3.52 7.36
CA ILE A 278 8.98 4.74 6.71
C ILE A 278 8.36 4.30 5.39
N HIS A 279 7.13 3.79 5.47
CA HIS A 279 6.48 3.15 4.34
C HIS A 279 6.18 4.15 3.21
N ASP A 280 5.60 5.29 3.56
CA ASP A 280 5.29 6.38 2.64
C ASP A 280 5.80 7.72 3.20
N PHE A 281 5.83 8.75 2.38
CA PHE A 281 6.21 10.10 2.73
C PHE A 281 5.36 11.09 1.93
N ALA A 282 5.37 12.35 2.34
CA ALA A 282 4.64 13.38 1.63
C ALA A 282 5.58 14.41 0.99
N VAL A 283 5.15 14.94 -0.14
CA VAL A 283 5.84 16.01 -0.85
C VAL A 283 4.83 17.10 -1.19
N THR A 284 5.19 18.34 -0.89
CA THR A 284 4.49 19.52 -1.37
C THR A 284 5.37 20.24 -2.40
N GLN A 285 4.92 21.33 -3.00
CA GLN A 285 5.79 22.14 -3.86
C GLN A 285 7.04 22.65 -3.14
N LYS A 286 6.95 22.88 -1.82
CA LYS A 286 8.03 23.51 -1.04
C LYS A 286 8.73 22.58 -0.07
N HIS A 287 8.08 21.50 0.38
CA HIS A 287 8.55 20.69 1.49
C HIS A 287 8.50 19.20 1.19
N ILE A 288 9.34 18.47 1.90
CA ILE A 288 9.32 17.01 2.03
C ILE A 288 9.00 16.69 3.46
N VAL A 289 8.10 15.71 3.66
CA VAL A 289 7.60 15.36 4.98
C VAL A 289 7.74 13.87 5.22
N PHE A 290 8.39 13.52 6.31
CA PHE A 290 8.54 12.15 6.78
C PHE A 290 7.68 11.90 8.02
N TYR A 291 7.13 10.71 8.13
CA TYR A 291 6.43 10.26 9.32
C TYR A 291 7.12 9.02 9.90
N VAL A 292 7.68 9.17 11.10
CA VAL A 292 8.40 8.11 11.81
C VAL A 292 7.49 7.55 12.89
N MET A 293 7.13 6.27 12.76
CA MET A 293 6.16 5.59 13.63
C MET A 293 6.81 4.51 14.49
N PRO A 294 6.17 4.05 15.59
CA PRO A 294 6.74 3.05 16.50
C PRO A 294 6.89 1.62 15.94
N LEU A 295 6.68 1.41 14.64
CA LEU A 295 7.05 0.16 13.98
C LEU A 295 8.56 0.18 13.72
N ALA A 296 9.32 -0.20 14.74
CA ALA A 296 10.74 0.03 14.84
C ALA A 296 11.58 -1.23 14.62
N PHE A 297 12.83 -1.01 14.21
CA PHE A 297 13.83 -2.07 14.11
C PHE A 297 14.04 -2.75 15.45
N ASP A 298 14.07 -4.07 15.44
CA ASP A 298 14.25 -4.91 16.62
C ASP A 298 15.40 -5.88 16.42
N GLU A 299 16.58 -5.46 16.87
CA GLU A 299 17.80 -6.26 16.75
C GLU A 299 17.70 -7.61 17.50
N GLN A 300 17.03 -7.63 18.67
CA GLN A 300 16.87 -8.87 19.42
C GLN A 300 15.95 -9.85 18.69
N GLN A 301 14.87 -9.36 18.08
CA GLN A 301 13.97 -10.17 17.26
C GLN A 301 14.71 -10.78 16.06
N ILE A 302 15.56 -10.00 15.40
CA ILE A 302 16.41 -10.47 14.29
C ILE A 302 17.34 -11.58 14.75
N LYS A 303 18.04 -11.40 15.88
CA LYS A 303 18.94 -12.43 16.45
C LYS A 303 18.21 -13.71 16.82
N ASN A 304 16.93 -13.60 17.17
CA ASN A 304 16.05 -14.74 17.48
C ASN A 304 15.43 -15.37 16.22
N GLY A 305 15.83 -14.96 15.01
CA GLY A 305 15.32 -15.50 13.74
C GLY A 305 13.97 -14.91 13.29
N GLY A 306 13.48 -13.86 13.95
CA GLY A 306 12.22 -13.20 13.61
C GLY A 306 12.35 -12.20 12.45
N ILE A 307 11.24 -11.54 12.13
CA ILE A 307 11.16 -10.50 11.09
C ILE A 307 11.80 -9.18 11.56
N HIS A 308 11.97 -8.23 10.63
CA HIS A 308 12.71 -6.99 10.84
C HIS A 308 12.08 -6.03 11.86
N TRP A 309 10.76 -5.87 11.80
CA TRP A 309 10.02 -4.85 12.53
C TRP A 309 9.22 -5.43 13.69
N SER A 310 9.13 -4.66 14.77
CA SER A 310 8.15 -4.86 15.86
C SER A 310 7.54 -3.53 16.29
N TRP A 311 6.31 -3.56 16.78
CA TRP A 311 5.68 -2.39 17.35
C TRP A 311 6.20 -2.12 18.76
N ASN A 312 6.78 -0.95 18.98
CA ASN A 312 7.34 -0.52 20.25
C ASN A 312 6.38 0.44 20.96
N SER A 313 5.45 -0.13 21.75
CA SER A 313 4.44 0.64 22.48
C SER A 313 5.06 1.71 23.37
N GLY A 314 4.40 2.88 23.42
CA GLY A 314 4.86 4.04 24.19
C GLY A 314 5.95 4.88 23.51
N GLN A 315 6.48 4.44 22.38
CA GLN A 315 7.42 5.25 21.61
C GLN A 315 6.68 6.36 20.85
N PRO A 316 7.14 7.62 20.90
CA PRO A 316 6.48 8.72 20.21
C PRO A 316 6.65 8.63 18.70
N THR A 317 5.70 9.21 17.97
CA THR A 317 5.86 9.48 16.54
C THR A 317 6.56 10.80 16.29
N TYR A 318 7.14 10.93 15.10
CA TYR A 318 7.73 12.18 14.67
C TYR A 318 7.26 12.53 13.26
N PHE A 319 6.92 13.80 13.08
CA PHE A 319 6.57 14.43 11.83
C PHE A 319 7.72 15.34 11.43
N GLY A 320 8.52 14.93 10.45
CA GLY A 320 9.71 15.63 10.02
C GLY A 320 9.45 16.46 8.78
N VAL A 321 9.75 17.75 8.79
CA VAL A 321 9.57 18.65 7.65
C VAL A 321 10.89 19.29 7.28
N MET A 322 11.27 19.18 6.01
CA MET A 322 12.43 19.86 5.42
C MET A 322 12.06 20.56 4.12
N ARG A 323 12.85 21.55 3.70
CA ARG A 323 12.66 22.18 2.39
C ARG A 323 13.06 21.23 1.27
N ARG A 324 12.25 21.20 0.23
CA ARG A 324 12.57 20.52 -1.02
C ARG A 324 13.77 21.20 -1.69
N GLY A 325 14.73 20.42 -2.16
CA GLY A 325 15.99 20.95 -2.74
C GLY A 325 17.02 21.45 -1.71
N GLY A 326 16.74 21.36 -0.40
CA GLY A 326 17.66 21.71 0.68
C GLY A 326 18.67 20.60 0.99
N ASP A 327 19.64 20.89 1.88
CA ASP A 327 20.66 19.93 2.31
C ASP A 327 20.28 19.14 3.56
N GLY A 328 19.05 19.31 4.05
CA GLY A 328 18.51 18.62 5.23
C GLY A 328 18.84 19.28 6.57
N LYS A 329 19.65 20.37 6.59
CA LYS A 329 19.99 21.08 7.85
C LYS A 329 18.82 21.83 8.45
N ASP A 330 17.80 22.14 7.64
CA ASP A 330 16.56 22.79 8.04
C ASP A 330 15.48 21.80 8.51
N LEU A 331 15.77 20.50 8.52
CA LEU A 331 14.84 19.46 8.95
C LEU A 331 14.41 19.69 10.41
N ARG A 332 13.10 19.83 10.59
CA ARG A 332 12.48 19.99 11.90
C ARG A 332 11.63 18.77 12.21
N TRP A 333 11.84 18.21 13.38
CA TRP A 333 11.05 17.10 13.90
C TRP A 333 10.02 17.59 14.91
N PHE A 334 8.74 17.37 14.61
CA PHE A 334 7.63 17.63 15.50
C PHE A 334 7.23 16.30 16.15
N LYS A 335 7.17 16.30 17.49
CA LYS A 335 6.85 15.11 18.28
C LYS A 335 5.32 14.98 18.43
N GLY A 336 4.80 13.76 18.37
CA GLY A 336 3.40 13.43 18.59
C GLY A 336 3.19 12.18 19.43
N PRO A 337 1.93 11.86 19.76
CA PRO A 337 1.60 10.64 20.49
C PRO A 337 1.90 9.39 19.64
N GLU A 338 1.95 8.23 20.29
CA GLU A 338 1.98 6.94 19.60
C GLU A 338 0.83 6.82 18.59
N ARG A 339 1.19 6.68 17.31
CA ARG A 339 0.26 6.52 16.17
C ARG A 339 0.98 5.79 15.06
N SER A 340 0.22 5.19 14.13
CA SER A 340 0.79 4.72 12.86
C SER A 340 0.20 5.49 11.68
N SER A 341 0.99 5.57 10.62
CA SER A 341 0.55 6.01 9.30
C SER A 341 1.30 5.21 8.24
N THR A 342 0.57 4.60 7.34
CA THR A 342 1.16 3.78 6.27
C THR A 342 1.11 4.48 4.92
N HIS A 343 -0.01 5.09 4.54
CA HIS A 343 -0.14 5.74 3.23
C HIS A 343 -0.57 7.18 3.32
N VAL A 344 -0.08 7.97 2.38
CA VAL A 344 -0.44 9.38 2.17
C VAL A 344 -1.49 9.47 1.07
N MET A 345 -2.64 10.10 1.37
CA MET A 345 -3.64 10.45 0.37
C MET A 345 -3.16 11.61 -0.49
N GLY A 346 -2.65 12.67 0.15
CA GLY A 346 -2.12 13.84 -0.52
C GLY A 346 -1.47 14.83 0.44
N ALA A 347 -0.76 15.82 -0.09
CA ALA A 347 -0.10 16.84 0.71
C ALA A 347 0.03 18.16 -0.04
N PHE A 348 -0.05 19.26 0.69
CA PHE A 348 0.11 20.61 0.13
C PHE A 348 0.64 21.58 1.18
N SER A 349 1.11 22.73 0.72
CA SER A 349 1.51 23.86 1.57
C SER A 349 0.66 25.07 1.28
N ASP A 350 0.33 25.82 2.33
CA ASP A 350 -0.29 27.14 2.25
C ASP A 350 0.54 28.12 3.08
N GLY A 351 1.29 28.97 2.41
CA GLY A 351 2.30 29.82 3.06
C GLY A 351 3.35 28.98 3.80
N GLU A 352 3.46 29.19 5.11
CA GLU A 352 4.33 28.43 6.02
C GLU A 352 3.62 27.22 6.68
N HIS A 353 2.37 26.94 6.30
CA HIS A 353 1.66 25.77 6.79
C HIS A 353 1.85 24.59 5.85
N VAL A 354 2.12 23.42 6.43
CA VAL A 354 2.22 22.16 5.71
C VAL A 354 1.07 21.26 6.16
N TYR A 355 0.39 20.65 5.21
CA TYR A 355 -0.74 19.75 5.41
C TYR A 355 -0.46 18.43 4.73
N VAL A 356 -0.72 17.32 5.45
CA VAL A 356 -0.58 15.97 4.93
C VAL A 356 -1.80 15.14 5.35
N ASP A 357 -2.52 14.60 4.39
CA ASP A 357 -3.65 13.72 4.63
C ASP A 357 -3.19 12.27 4.54
N VAL A 358 -3.34 11.54 5.63
CA VAL A 358 -2.82 10.17 5.78
C VAL A 358 -3.89 9.22 6.32
N GLU A 359 -3.76 7.96 6.00
CA GLU A 359 -4.43 6.93 6.79
C GLU A 359 -3.69 6.79 8.13
N MET A 360 -4.41 6.97 9.22
CA MET A 360 -3.82 6.95 10.55
C MET A 360 -4.60 6.05 11.50
N SER A 361 -3.89 5.22 12.25
CA SER A 361 -4.45 4.44 13.35
C SER A 361 -3.82 4.83 14.70
N GLN A 362 -4.49 4.41 15.78
CA GLN A 362 -4.00 4.69 17.14
C GLN A 362 -2.88 3.74 17.57
N TYR A 363 -2.58 2.72 16.77
CA TYR A 363 -1.76 1.59 17.18
C TYR A 363 -1.10 0.91 15.99
N ASN A 364 -0.49 -0.27 16.20
CA ASN A 364 0.05 -1.11 15.12
C ASN A 364 -1.04 -1.37 14.05
N PRO A 365 -0.83 -0.99 12.79
CA PRO A 365 -1.82 -1.18 11.73
C PRO A 365 -1.83 -2.62 11.19
N PHE A 366 -0.81 -3.43 11.53
CA PHE A 366 -0.58 -4.74 10.94
C PHE A 366 -0.71 -5.88 11.96
N PRO A 367 -1.72 -6.76 11.83
CA PRO A 367 -1.91 -7.88 12.76
C PRO A 367 -0.78 -8.90 12.76
N PHE A 368 0.04 -8.92 11.72
CA PHE A 368 1.17 -9.85 11.54
C PHE A 368 2.52 -9.25 11.97
N MET A 369 2.58 -7.98 12.35
CA MET A 369 3.77 -7.39 12.95
C MET A 369 3.70 -7.57 14.45
N PRO A 370 4.71 -8.20 15.09
CA PRO A 370 4.65 -8.49 16.52
C PRO A 370 4.71 -7.22 17.37
N MET A 371 4.08 -7.30 18.52
CA MET A 371 4.18 -6.32 19.58
C MET A 371 5.45 -6.63 20.40
N ARG A 372 6.34 -5.64 20.58
CA ARG A 372 7.61 -5.83 21.30
C ARG A 372 7.43 -6.24 22.75
N ASP A 373 6.34 -5.80 23.38
CA ASP A 373 5.97 -6.14 24.75
C ASP A 373 5.24 -7.50 24.87
N GLY A 374 5.08 -8.23 23.78
CA GLY A 374 4.36 -9.51 23.74
C GLY A 374 2.84 -9.41 23.85
N SER A 375 2.27 -8.19 23.88
CA SER A 375 0.83 -7.99 23.92
C SER A 375 0.16 -8.47 22.63
N ARG A 376 -1.15 -8.73 22.71
CA ARG A 376 -1.93 -9.09 21.52
C ARG A 376 -2.28 -7.85 20.72
N TRP A 377 -2.31 -8.00 19.41
CA TRP A 377 -2.79 -6.97 18.49
C TRP A 377 -4.26 -6.60 18.76
N ASP A 378 -4.57 -5.31 18.75
CA ASP A 378 -5.91 -4.77 18.96
C ASP A 378 -6.49 -4.26 17.62
N PRO A 379 -7.49 -4.94 17.04
CA PRO A 379 -8.05 -4.54 15.74
C PRO A 379 -8.79 -3.19 15.77
N VAL A 380 -9.32 -2.80 16.91
CA VAL A 380 -10.04 -1.51 17.06
C VAL A 380 -9.06 -0.36 17.00
N LYS A 381 -7.96 -0.46 17.73
CA LYS A 381 -6.91 0.57 17.74
C LYS A 381 -6.09 0.57 16.46
N GLY A 382 -5.97 -0.60 15.79
CA GLY A 382 -5.26 -0.76 14.52
C GLY A 382 -6.03 -0.26 13.30
N ALA A 383 -7.33 0.06 13.43
CA ALA A 383 -8.13 0.59 12.33
C ALA A 383 -7.77 2.04 12.01
N SER A 384 -7.63 2.32 10.72
CA SER A 384 -7.18 3.62 10.21
C SER A 384 -8.32 4.48 9.69
N GLN A 385 -8.20 5.79 9.90
CA GLN A 385 -9.08 6.82 9.33
C GLN A 385 -8.24 7.90 8.65
N ILE A 386 -8.80 8.60 7.67
CA ILE A 386 -8.11 9.72 7.02
C ILE A 386 -7.98 10.88 7.99
N THR A 387 -6.74 11.18 8.33
CA THR A 387 -6.36 12.21 9.30
C THR A 387 -5.45 13.23 8.64
N ARG A 388 -5.76 14.51 8.78
CA ARG A 388 -4.90 15.60 8.36
C ARG A 388 -3.89 15.91 9.45
N LEU A 389 -2.61 15.81 9.12
CA LEU A 389 -1.50 16.30 9.90
C LEU A 389 -1.14 17.71 9.45
N SER A 390 -0.83 18.61 10.37
CA SER A 390 -0.38 19.95 9.99
C SER A 390 0.65 20.54 10.96
N ALA A 391 1.55 21.33 10.40
CA ALA A 391 2.55 22.10 11.14
C ALA A 391 2.65 23.51 10.59
N ASP A 392 2.80 24.49 11.50
CA ASP A 392 3.05 25.91 11.19
C ASP A 392 4.56 26.18 11.31
N LEU A 393 5.25 26.28 10.19
CA LEU A 393 6.70 26.43 10.14
C LEU A 393 7.19 27.84 10.51
N SER A 394 6.29 28.84 10.51
CA SER A 394 6.61 30.21 10.96
C SER A 394 6.94 30.24 12.45
N LYS A 395 6.41 29.29 13.22
CA LYS A 395 6.59 29.20 14.67
C LYS A 395 7.81 28.37 15.03
N LYS A 396 8.94 29.03 15.27
CA LYS A 396 10.20 28.34 15.67
C LYS A 396 10.08 27.54 16.96
N SER A 397 9.23 27.97 17.90
CA SER A 397 8.98 27.32 19.18
C SER A 397 8.02 26.14 19.11
N LEU A 398 7.33 25.94 18.00
CA LEU A 398 6.39 24.82 17.84
C LEU A 398 7.16 23.49 17.84
N LYS A 399 6.81 22.60 18.74
CA LYS A 399 7.41 21.27 18.88
C LYS A 399 6.47 20.14 18.47
N ASP A 400 5.18 20.43 18.38
CA ASP A 400 4.13 19.46 18.12
C ASP A 400 3.44 19.76 16.79
N TYR A 401 2.94 18.72 16.13
CA TYR A 401 2.04 18.84 14.97
C TYR A 401 0.59 18.67 15.41
N LYS A 402 -0.35 19.15 14.58
CA LYS A 402 -1.79 18.97 14.79
C LYS A 402 -2.32 17.78 14.02
N MET A 403 -3.40 17.18 14.54
CA MET A 403 -4.11 16.07 13.91
C MET A 403 -5.61 16.38 13.87
N GLU A 404 -6.24 16.15 12.72
CA GLU A 404 -7.69 16.30 12.50
C GLU A 404 -8.20 15.10 11.72
N VAL A 405 -9.12 14.31 12.26
CA VAL A 405 -9.82 13.26 11.50
C VAL A 405 -10.78 13.93 10.53
N LEU A 406 -10.54 13.74 9.22
CA LEU A 406 -11.30 14.44 8.18
C LEU A 406 -12.71 13.87 7.97
N TYR A 407 -12.82 12.54 8.06
CA TYR A 407 -14.07 11.81 7.79
C TYR A 407 -14.30 10.74 8.86
N PRO A 408 -14.83 11.15 10.04
CA PRO A 408 -15.16 10.21 11.10
C PRO A 408 -16.14 9.13 10.64
N GLY A 409 -15.88 7.88 11.03
CA GLY A 409 -16.71 6.73 10.66
C GLY A 409 -16.27 5.98 9.39
N PHE A 410 -15.41 6.57 8.56
CA PHE A 410 -14.82 5.88 7.42
C PHE A 410 -13.47 5.27 7.82
N PHE A 411 -13.45 3.96 7.99
CA PHE A 411 -12.26 3.20 8.33
C PHE A 411 -11.75 2.47 7.08
N GLY A 412 -10.55 2.75 6.65
CA GLY A 412 -10.01 2.15 5.42
C GLY A 412 -8.50 2.34 5.29
N ALA A 413 -7.95 1.76 4.25
CA ALA A 413 -6.54 1.84 3.91
C ALA A 413 -6.35 2.05 2.40
N LEU A 414 -5.12 2.31 1.95
CA LEU A 414 -4.78 2.54 0.54
C LEU A 414 -5.51 3.75 -0.05
N PRO A 415 -5.43 4.93 0.59
CA PRO A 415 -6.04 6.14 0.06
C PRO A 415 -5.35 6.60 -1.22
N ARG A 416 -6.11 7.16 -2.15
CA ARG A 416 -5.61 7.72 -3.41
C ARG A 416 -6.22 9.10 -3.67
N GLN A 417 -5.58 9.82 -4.56
CA GLN A 417 -6.08 11.04 -5.19
C GLN A 417 -5.88 10.96 -6.71
N ASP A 418 -6.20 12.01 -7.42
CA ASP A 418 -5.78 12.19 -8.80
C ASP A 418 -4.25 12.45 -8.83
N ASP A 419 -3.48 11.53 -9.38
CA ASP A 419 -2.01 11.59 -9.39
C ASP A 419 -1.45 12.85 -10.06
N ARG A 420 -2.25 13.54 -10.92
CA ARG A 420 -1.90 14.82 -11.52
C ARG A 420 -1.82 15.97 -10.50
N TYR A 421 -2.35 15.77 -9.29
CA TYR A 421 -2.33 16.72 -8.18
C TYR A 421 -1.34 16.33 -7.08
N ASN A 422 -0.49 15.34 -7.31
CA ASN A 422 0.60 15.05 -6.40
C ASN A 422 1.43 16.31 -6.17
N THR A 423 1.81 16.57 -4.90
CA THR A 423 2.54 17.76 -4.44
C THR A 423 1.74 19.06 -4.36
N ALA A 424 0.52 19.12 -4.90
CA ALA A 424 -0.33 20.29 -4.94
C ALA A 424 -1.59 20.14 -4.06
N GLN A 425 -2.27 21.26 -3.84
CA GLN A 425 -3.59 21.22 -3.21
C GLN A 425 -4.57 20.48 -4.12
N TYR A 426 -5.36 19.59 -3.52
CA TYR A 426 -6.32 18.74 -4.21
C TYR A 426 -7.68 18.79 -3.50
N ARG A 427 -8.72 18.44 -4.21
CA ARG A 427 -10.10 18.47 -3.72
C ARG A 427 -10.66 17.06 -3.45
N TYR A 428 -10.31 16.08 -4.29
CA TYR A 428 -10.93 14.76 -4.22
C TYR A 428 -9.95 13.68 -3.78
N GLY A 429 -10.36 12.92 -2.75
CA GLY A 429 -9.67 11.73 -2.27
C GLY A 429 -10.53 10.48 -2.46
N TYR A 430 -9.90 9.33 -2.58
CA TYR A 430 -10.56 8.04 -2.78
C TYR A 430 -10.05 7.03 -1.76
N LEU A 431 -10.95 6.18 -1.25
CA LEU A 431 -10.61 5.21 -0.22
C LEU A 431 -11.43 3.93 -0.37
N PRO A 432 -10.81 2.76 -0.44
CA PRO A 432 -11.50 1.50 -0.18
C PRO A 432 -11.76 1.35 1.32
N CYS A 433 -13.00 1.04 1.68
CA CYS A 433 -13.41 0.84 3.07
C CYS A 433 -14.58 -0.16 3.17
N PRO A 434 -14.86 -0.73 4.34
CA PRO A 434 -16.14 -1.38 4.60
C PRO A 434 -17.29 -0.36 4.54
N ASP A 435 -18.49 -0.85 4.22
CA ASP A 435 -19.71 -0.03 4.28
C ASP A 435 -19.82 0.64 5.66
N PRO A 436 -19.82 1.98 5.74
CA PRO A 436 -19.86 2.69 7.02
C PRO A 436 -21.23 2.60 7.72
N ASP A 437 -22.29 2.26 6.96
CA ASP A 437 -23.66 2.11 7.48
C ASP A 437 -24.36 0.85 6.95
N PRO A 438 -23.87 -0.35 7.33
CA PRO A 438 -24.43 -1.59 6.85
C PRO A 438 -25.84 -1.81 7.39
N LYS A 439 -26.79 -2.21 6.50
CA LYS A 439 -28.17 -2.51 6.86
C LYS A 439 -28.30 -3.66 7.87
N ASP A 440 -27.42 -4.64 7.78
CA ASP A 440 -27.36 -5.80 8.67
C ASP A 440 -25.99 -5.84 9.37
N ARG A 441 -25.94 -5.36 10.60
CA ARG A 441 -24.71 -5.34 11.40
C ARG A 441 -24.30 -6.71 11.96
N SER A 442 -25.10 -7.74 11.76
CA SER A 442 -24.72 -9.12 12.13
C SER A 442 -23.84 -9.78 11.07
N LYS A 443 -23.83 -9.25 9.85
CA LYS A 443 -23.01 -9.71 8.74
C LYS A 443 -21.73 -8.88 8.61
N ARG A 444 -20.77 -9.44 7.87
CA ARG A 444 -19.60 -8.67 7.44
C ARG A 444 -20.07 -7.55 6.51
N PRO A 445 -19.70 -6.28 6.75
CA PRO A 445 -20.03 -5.18 5.86
C PRO A 445 -19.52 -5.43 4.44
N ALA A 446 -20.29 -4.99 3.45
CA ALA A 446 -19.86 -5.00 2.06
C ALA A 446 -18.62 -4.11 1.87
N ALA A 447 -17.82 -4.40 0.87
CA ALA A 447 -16.71 -3.54 0.51
C ALA A 447 -17.19 -2.36 -0.35
N CYS A 448 -16.65 -1.18 -0.08
CA CYS A 448 -17.00 0.07 -0.74
C CYS A 448 -15.76 0.78 -1.28
N TRP A 449 -15.94 1.56 -2.33
CA TRP A 449 -15.06 2.67 -2.68
C TRP A 449 -15.75 3.98 -2.38
N VAL A 450 -15.05 4.88 -1.73
CA VAL A 450 -15.56 6.18 -1.33
C VAL A 450 -14.79 7.28 -2.04
N ARG A 451 -15.51 8.25 -2.61
CA ARG A 451 -14.99 9.52 -3.07
C ARG A 451 -15.28 10.57 -2.00
N PHE A 452 -14.25 11.22 -1.51
CA PHE A 452 -14.35 12.35 -0.59
C PHE A 452 -14.18 13.67 -1.35
N ASP A 453 -15.01 14.65 -1.02
CA ASP A 453 -14.84 16.04 -1.44
C ASP A 453 -14.34 16.88 -0.25
N HIS A 454 -13.07 17.22 -0.23
CA HIS A 454 -12.44 17.96 0.87
C HIS A 454 -12.99 19.38 1.02
N GLN A 455 -13.56 19.98 -0.03
CA GLN A 455 -14.15 21.31 0.01
C GLN A 455 -15.52 21.30 0.69
N THR A 456 -16.38 20.35 0.36
CA THR A 456 -17.74 20.24 0.89
C THR A 456 -17.86 19.30 2.07
N ARG A 457 -16.83 18.53 2.38
CA ARG A 457 -16.78 17.46 3.40
C ARG A 457 -17.83 16.37 3.18
N LYS A 458 -18.24 16.15 1.94
CA LYS A 458 -19.18 15.10 1.56
C LYS A 458 -18.47 13.85 1.08
N ALA A 459 -19.14 12.71 1.21
CA ALA A 459 -18.71 11.42 0.69
C ALA A 459 -19.75 10.85 -0.28
N GLN A 460 -19.30 10.25 -1.38
CA GLN A 460 -20.11 9.46 -2.32
C GLN A 460 -19.57 8.03 -2.29
N ILE A 461 -20.47 7.04 -2.26
CA ILE A 461 -20.11 5.65 -1.97
C ILE A 461 -20.57 4.74 -3.11
N PHE A 462 -19.67 3.98 -3.67
CA PHE A 462 -19.96 2.78 -4.44
C PHE A 462 -19.91 1.58 -3.50
N ASN A 463 -21.02 0.85 -3.39
CA ASN A 463 -21.12 -0.38 -2.60
C ASN A 463 -21.10 -1.59 -3.56
N SER A 464 -20.13 -2.48 -3.39
CA SER A 464 -19.94 -3.63 -4.28
C SER A 464 -20.89 -4.81 -4.03
N GLY A 465 -21.74 -4.72 -3.01
CA GLY A 465 -22.62 -5.80 -2.57
C GLY A 465 -21.90 -6.87 -1.73
N ASP A 466 -22.72 -7.80 -1.24
CA ASP A 466 -22.25 -8.89 -0.37
C ASP A 466 -21.28 -9.84 -1.09
N GLY A 467 -20.38 -10.45 -0.33
CA GLY A 467 -19.46 -11.48 -0.85
C GLY A 467 -18.36 -10.97 -1.79
N THR A 468 -18.21 -9.66 -1.96
CA THR A 468 -17.17 -9.05 -2.78
C THR A 468 -16.09 -8.44 -1.90
N THR A 469 -14.83 -8.55 -2.31
CA THR A 469 -13.73 -7.76 -1.74
C THR A 469 -13.19 -6.82 -2.81
N LEU A 470 -12.97 -5.56 -2.44
CA LEU A 470 -12.40 -4.54 -3.31
C LEU A 470 -10.94 -4.31 -2.96
N ASN A 471 -10.12 -4.08 -3.98
CA ASN A 471 -8.75 -3.63 -3.82
C ASN A 471 -8.65 -2.10 -3.85
N GLU A 472 -7.42 -1.57 -3.90
CA GLU A 472 -7.18 -0.14 -4.12
C GLU A 472 -7.93 0.36 -5.35
N VAL A 473 -8.46 1.59 -5.26
CA VAL A 473 -9.10 2.28 -6.37
C VAL A 473 -8.13 3.32 -6.95
N VAL A 474 -8.03 3.38 -8.28
CA VAL A 474 -7.17 4.31 -9.02
C VAL A 474 -8.03 5.24 -9.87
N PHE A 475 -7.71 6.52 -9.87
CA PHE A 475 -8.36 7.50 -10.72
C PHE A 475 -7.70 7.56 -12.10
N ALA A 476 -8.52 7.56 -13.15
CA ALA A 476 -8.12 7.75 -14.55
C ALA A 476 -8.80 9.01 -15.11
N PRO A 477 -8.08 10.08 -15.42
CA PRO A 477 -8.69 11.29 -15.97
C PRO A 477 -9.25 11.06 -17.38
N LYS A 478 -10.38 11.70 -17.72
CA LYS A 478 -10.96 11.66 -19.08
C LYS A 478 -9.99 12.13 -20.16
N SER A 479 -9.14 13.10 -19.83
CA SER A 479 -8.09 13.60 -20.70
C SER A 479 -6.95 14.21 -19.88
N LYS A 480 -5.81 14.50 -20.50
CA LYS A 480 -4.68 15.16 -19.85
C LYS A 480 -5.08 16.49 -19.16
N THR A 481 -6.05 17.21 -19.71
CA THR A 481 -6.50 18.53 -19.25
C THR A 481 -7.88 18.52 -18.58
N ALA A 482 -8.47 17.34 -18.37
CA ALA A 482 -9.75 17.26 -17.66
C ALA A 482 -9.63 17.87 -16.25
N PRO A 483 -10.67 18.56 -15.76
CA PRO A 483 -10.69 19.05 -14.39
C PRO A 483 -10.47 17.92 -13.38
N GLU A 484 -10.01 18.25 -12.18
CA GLU A 484 -9.87 17.31 -11.08
C GLU A 484 -11.19 16.59 -10.78
N GLY A 485 -11.14 15.28 -10.61
CA GLY A 485 -12.31 14.46 -10.34
C GLY A 485 -13.19 14.16 -11.54
N VAL A 486 -12.89 14.70 -12.74
CA VAL A 486 -13.58 14.39 -14.00
C VAL A 486 -12.83 13.24 -14.69
N GLY A 487 -13.36 12.03 -14.56
CA GLY A 487 -12.68 10.83 -15.01
C GLY A 487 -13.37 9.55 -14.57
N TYR A 488 -12.58 8.51 -14.38
CA TYR A 488 -13.04 7.17 -14.03
C TYR A 488 -12.33 6.66 -12.78
N LEU A 489 -13.04 5.87 -11.98
CA LEU A 489 -12.46 5.10 -10.89
C LEU A 489 -12.34 3.65 -11.35
N MET A 490 -11.17 3.07 -11.16
CA MET A 490 -10.89 1.69 -11.55
C MET A 490 -10.26 0.91 -10.42
N GLY A 491 -10.63 -0.35 -10.30
CA GLY A 491 -10.01 -1.28 -9.36
C GLY A 491 -10.54 -2.70 -9.52
N VAL A 492 -9.85 -3.64 -8.90
CA VAL A 492 -10.21 -5.06 -8.99
C VAL A 492 -11.13 -5.45 -7.85
N ALA A 493 -12.24 -6.08 -8.20
CA ALA A 493 -13.17 -6.73 -7.30
C ALA A 493 -12.98 -8.24 -7.36
N ASN A 494 -12.90 -8.89 -6.21
CA ASN A 494 -12.88 -10.34 -6.12
C ASN A 494 -14.27 -10.84 -5.71
N ARG A 495 -14.92 -11.63 -6.59
CA ARG A 495 -16.23 -12.22 -6.38
C ARG A 495 -16.08 -13.54 -5.65
N ASN A 496 -16.28 -13.55 -4.33
CA ASN A 496 -16.09 -14.76 -3.53
C ASN A 496 -17.16 -15.84 -3.75
N PHE A 497 -18.26 -15.47 -4.41
CA PHE A 497 -19.41 -16.35 -4.70
C PHE A 497 -19.42 -16.94 -6.12
N GLU A 498 -18.78 -16.32 -7.09
CA GLU A 498 -18.74 -16.79 -8.48
C GLU A 498 -17.44 -17.52 -8.78
N ASN A 499 -17.25 -18.71 -8.22
CA ASN A 499 -16.00 -19.49 -8.32
C ASN A 499 -14.73 -18.70 -7.95
N GLY A 500 -14.93 -17.53 -7.29
CA GLY A 500 -13.85 -16.67 -6.85
C GLY A 500 -13.20 -15.85 -7.97
N ARG A 501 -13.81 -15.66 -9.13
CA ARG A 501 -13.24 -14.85 -10.23
C ARG A 501 -12.94 -13.42 -9.79
N SER A 502 -12.10 -12.73 -10.53
CA SER A 502 -11.84 -11.31 -10.37
C SER A 502 -12.40 -10.50 -11.52
N ASP A 503 -12.93 -9.31 -11.21
CA ASP A 503 -13.46 -8.36 -12.18
C ASP A 503 -12.68 -7.04 -12.08
N LEU A 504 -12.39 -6.39 -13.23
CA LEU A 504 -12.05 -4.97 -13.21
C LEU A 504 -13.36 -4.18 -13.28
N ILE A 505 -13.58 -3.31 -12.30
CA ILE A 505 -14.73 -2.41 -12.24
C ILE A 505 -14.30 -1.02 -12.70
N ILE A 506 -15.11 -0.39 -13.55
CA ILE A 506 -14.93 0.97 -14.04
C ILE A 506 -16.18 1.77 -13.70
N LEU A 507 -15.99 2.84 -12.89
CA LEU A 507 -17.06 3.76 -12.47
C LEU A 507 -16.85 5.13 -13.09
N ASP A 508 -17.93 5.91 -13.21
CA ASP A 508 -17.82 7.36 -13.34
C ASP A 508 -17.32 7.96 -12.01
N ALA A 509 -16.22 8.69 -12.04
CA ALA A 509 -15.65 9.25 -10.82
C ALA A 509 -16.52 10.37 -10.22
N GLU A 510 -17.36 11.03 -11.02
CA GLU A 510 -18.26 12.09 -10.54
C GLU A 510 -19.51 11.50 -9.85
N HIS A 511 -19.91 10.27 -10.24
CA HIS A 511 -21.11 9.60 -9.77
C HIS A 511 -20.86 8.11 -9.44
N PRO A 512 -19.92 7.79 -8.53
CA PRO A 512 -19.59 6.41 -8.22
C PRO A 512 -20.77 5.61 -7.65
N GLU A 513 -21.73 6.29 -7.00
CA GLU A 513 -22.95 5.70 -6.46
C GLU A 513 -23.93 5.16 -7.53
N ALA A 514 -23.78 5.59 -8.78
CA ALA A 514 -24.58 5.10 -9.90
C ALA A 514 -24.23 3.66 -10.32
N GLY A 515 -23.08 3.15 -9.83
CA GLY A 515 -22.60 1.81 -10.15
C GLY A 515 -21.69 1.75 -11.39
N PRO A 516 -21.32 0.52 -11.82
CA PRO A 516 -20.36 0.32 -12.89
C PRO A 516 -20.84 0.81 -14.25
N LEU A 517 -20.00 1.58 -14.97
CA LEU A 517 -20.12 1.80 -16.40
C LEU A 517 -19.78 0.53 -17.17
N ALA A 518 -18.75 -0.18 -16.69
CA ALA A 518 -18.33 -1.47 -17.23
C ALA A 518 -17.74 -2.36 -16.14
N THR A 519 -17.95 -3.66 -16.31
CA THR A 519 -17.34 -4.73 -15.52
C THR A 519 -16.64 -5.70 -16.45
N VAL A 520 -15.31 -5.77 -16.38
CA VAL A 520 -14.48 -6.69 -17.16
C VAL A 520 -14.30 -7.97 -16.37
N LYS A 521 -14.85 -9.08 -16.85
CA LYS A 521 -14.95 -10.36 -16.13
C LYS A 521 -13.78 -11.28 -16.47
N LEU A 522 -12.78 -11.36 -15.60
CA LEU A 522 -11.70 -12.33 -15.81
C LEU A 522 -12.22 -13.76 -15.63
N PRO A 523 -11.84 -14.69 -16.52
CA PRO A 523 -12.21 -16.10 -16.37
C PRO A 523 -11.43 -16.80 -15.25
N ILE A 524 -10.57 -16.06 -14.54
CA ILE A 524 -9.68 -16.55 -13.46
C ILE A 524 -9.78 -15.65 -12.22
N ARG A 525 -9.30 -16.19 -11.11
CA ARG A 525 -8.96 -15.37 -9.93
C ARG A 525 -7.61 -14.72 -10.17
N ALA A 526 -7.57 -13.39 -10.22
CA ALA A 526 -6.30 -12.67 -10.24
C ALA A 526 -5.56 -12.80 -8.89
N VAL A 527 -4.23 -12.75 -8.94
CA VAL A 527 -3.40 -12.66 -7.74
C VAL A 527 -3.84 -11.44 -6.93
N PRO A 528 -4.01 -11.56 -5.62
CA PRO A 528 -4.25 -10.40 -4.77
C PRO A 528 -3.10 -9.40 -4.89
N GLN A 529 -3.42 -8.17 -5.24
CA GLN A 529 -2.44 -7.14 -5.51
C GLN A 529 -2.70 -5.93 -4.61
N ILE A 530 -1.65 -5.16 -4.33
CA ILE A 530 -1.67 -4.07 -3.36
C ILE A 530 -1.98 -2.76 -4.09
N HIS A 531 -1.01 -2.24 -4.83
CA HIS A 531 -1.11 -0.94 -5.50
C HIS A 531 -1.28 -1.07 -7.01
N GLY A 532 -1.92 -0.07 -7.60
CA GLY A 532 -2.14 0.04 -9.04
C GLY A 532 -1.72 1.39 -9.61
N LEU A 533 -1.69 1.43 -10.95
CA LEU A 533 -1.33 2.60 -11.73
C LEU A 533 -2.17 2.64 -13.00
N TRP A 534 -2.72 3.80 -13.35
CA TRP A 534 -3.24 4.08 -14.69
C TRP A 534 -2.18 4.77 -15.54
N VAL A 535 -1.91 4.23 -16.73
CA VAL A 535 -1.06 4.86 -17.74
C VAL A 535 -1.91 5.09 -18.99
N PRO A 536 -2.22 6.35 -19.32
CA PRO A 536 -3.02 6.67 -20.50
C PRO A 536 -2.24 6.37 -21.80
N GLU A 537 -2.97 6.16 -22.90
CA GLU A 537 -2.41 5.77 -24.20
C GLU A 537 -1.24 6.64 -24.66
N TYR A 538 -1.33 7.95 -24.47
CA TYR A 538 -0.28 8.88 -24.90
C TYR A 538 1.04 8.74 -24.13
N GLN A 539 1.06 7.98 -23.03
CA GLN A 539 2.26 7.65 -22.24
C GLN A 539 2.74 6.21 -22.47
N LEU A 540 1.97 5.38 -23.19
CA LEU A 540 2.35 4.00 -23.53
C LEU A 540 3.21 4.00 -24.81
N LYS A 541 4.29 4.76 -24.84
CA LYS A 541 5.23 4.70 -25.96
C LYS A 541 6.14 3.49 -25.76
N THR A 542 6.26 2.68 -26.78
CA THR A 542 7.32 1.66 -26.84
C THR A 542 8.68 2.33 -26.80
N ALA A 543 9.58 1.81 -25.98
CA ALA A 543 10.96 2.28 -25.88
C ALA A 543 11.69 2.12 -27.23
#